data_fea8ae4456f528702f9fec72ceb98e91
#
_entry.id   fea8ae4456f528702f9fec72ceb98e91
#
_cell.length_a   1.000
_cell.length_b   1.000
_cell.length_c   1.000
_cell.angle_alpha   90.00
_cell.angle_beta   90.00
_cell.angle_gamma   90.00
#
_symmetry.space_group_name_H-M   'P 1'
#
loop_
_entity.id
_entity.type
_entity.pdbx_description
1 polymer ?
#
loop_
_entity_poly.entity_id
_entity_poly.type
_entity_poly.pdbx_seq_one_letter_code
_entity_poly.pdbx_strand_id
1 'polypeptide(L)'
;MRGSRPQGSHVALAAVLAVVAAGCGWSPPAPEPTRTATDCGPGPSPQAIESELTLLPPGPWRETARGAAADCRLQWAVVTAGDQDDSPQQVLFFDGTEPVGSPTMDPRPYITVTPQGEHDAVVQYQWRQGQDEPCCPTGIGTARVTLEDGRLTVLDPVPAA
;
A
#
# COMPACT_ATOMS: atom_id res chain seq x y z
N MET A 1 72.71 4.13 53.20
CA MET A 1 72.70 5.59 53.54
C MET A 1 71.76 6.25 52.53
N ARG A 2 70.64 6.62 53.02
CA ARG A 2 69.91 7.91 52.98
C ARG A 2 70.04 8.72 51.70
N GLY A 3 68.91 9.09 51.13
CA GLY A 3 68.76 10.23 50.33
C GLY A 3 67.33 10.34 49.70
N SER A 4 66.53 11.18 50.32
CA SER A 4 65.10 11.48 50.17
C SER A 4 64.74 12.19 48.85
N ARG A 5 63.46 12.04 48.54
CA ARG A 5 62.55 12.76 47.62
C ARG A 5 62.77 14.31 47.47
N PRO A 6 62.11 14.94 46.46
CA PRO A 6 60.64 15.11 46.56
C PRO A 6 59.85 15.06 45.25
N GLN A 7 58.49 14.95 45.47
CA GLN A 7 57.40 15.02 44.53
C GLN A 7 57.27 16.39 43.88
N GLY A 8 56.88 16.38 42.62
CA GLY A 8 56.32 17.54 41.93
C GLY A 8 54.98 17.16 41.26
N SER A 9 53.88 17.59 41.91
CA SER A 9 52.55 17.48 41.37
C SER A 9 52.33 18.49 40.28
N HIS A 10 52.06 18.02 39.06
CA HIS A 10 51.49 18.86 38.00
C HIS A 10 50.03 18.55 37.85
N VAL A 11 49.19 19.50 38.35
CA VAL A 11 47.76 19.53 38.12
C VAL A 11 47.54 20.01 36.69
N ALA A 12 47.15 19.13 35.80
CA ALA A 12 46.69 19.48 34.45
C ALA A 12 45.19 19.81 34.51
N LEU A 13 44.91 21.09 34.30
CA LEU A 13 43.53 21.59 34.17
C LEU A 13 43.04 21.22 32.75
N ALA A 14 42.19 20.21 32.65
CA ALA A 14 41.50 19.88 31.39
C ALA A 14 40.28 20.77 31.26
N ALA A 15 40.32 21.75 30.38
CA ALA A 15 39.17 22.55 29.98
C ALA A 15 38.28 21.72 29.03
N VAL A 16 37.13 21.30 29.49
CA VAL A 16 36.12 20.64 28.67
C VAL A 16 35.33 21.74 27.94
N LEU A 17 35.58 21.92 26.64
CA LEU A 17 34.73 22.71 25.75
C LEU A 17 33.48 21.90 25.42
N ALA A 18 32.34 22.22 26.02
CA ALA A 18 31.05 21.74 25.65
C ALA A 18 30.58 22.46 24.39
N VAL A 19 30.66 21.77 23.23
CA VAL A 19 30.04 22.25 21.99
C VAL A 19 28.56 21.91 22.05
N VAL A 20 27.73 22.91 22.34
CA VAL A 20 26.27 22.80 22.21
C VAL A 20 25.93 22.90 20.73
N ALA A 21 25.77 21.75 20.07
CA ALA A 21 25.17 21.66 18.74
C ALA A 21 23.68 21.94 18.86
N ALA A 22 23.26 23.18 18.57
CA ALA A 22 21.85 23.51 18.37
C ALA A 22 21.41 22.88 17.04
N GLY A 23 21.07 21.60 17.06
CA GLY A 23 20.40 20.93 15.96
C GLY A 23 18.99 21.52 15.83
N CYS A 24 18.71 22.20 14.71
CA CYS A 24 17.35 22.52 14.31
C CYS A 24 16.59 21.18 14.19
N GLY A 25 15.80 20.86 15.21
CA GLY A 25 15.01 19.65 15.25
C GLY A 25 13.86 19.75 14.26
N TRP A 26 14.12 19.45 12.99
CA TRP A 26 13.08 19.15 12.03
C TRP A 26 12.61 17.71 12.29
N SER A 27 11.47 17.59 12.96
CA SER A 27 10.76 16.30 13.05
C SER A 27 9.81 16.25 11.88
N PRO A 28 9.92 15.25 10.98
CA PRO A 28 8.90 15.06 9.95
C PRO A 28 7.55 14.83 10.63
N PRO A 29 6.44 15.33 10.05
CA PRO A 29 5.12 15.04 10.59
C PRO A 29 4.95 13.53 10.67
N ALA A 30 4.33 13.07 11.76
CA ALA A 30 4.00 11.66 11.91
C ALA A 30 3.10 11.26 10.72
N PRO A 31 3.34 10.08 10.11
CA PRO A 31 2.45 9.60 9.07
C PRO A 31 1.03 9.50 9.62
N GLU A 32 0.07 10.07 8.90
CA GLU A 32 -1.33 9.91 9.27
C GLU A 32 -1.69 8.42 9.30
N PRO A 33 -2.45 7.96 10.30
CA PRO A 33 -2.85 6.57 10.37
C PRO A 33 -3.71 6.24 9.15
N THR A 34 -3.21 5.38 8.28
CA THR A 34 -3.99 4.84 7.15
C THR A 34 -5.09 3.96 7.73
N ARG A 35 -6.35 4.31 7.48
CA ARG A 35 -7.48 3.47 7.86
C ARG A 35 -7.42 2.17 7.06
N THR A 36 -7.66 1.06 7.75
CA THR A 36 -7.79 -0.26 7.13
C THR A 36 -9.25 -0.55 6.81
N ALA A 37 -9.50 -1.56 5.98
CA ALA A 37 -10.87 -2.01 5.71
C ALA A 37 -11.66 -2.37 6.98
N THR A 38 -10.96 -2.77 8.06
CA THR A 38 -11.57 -3.10 9.35
C THR A 38 -12.16 -1.85 10.03
N ASP A 39 -11.53 -0.71 9.88
CA ASP A 39 -12.01 0.57 10.43
C ASP A 39 -13.26 1.07 9.69
N CYS A 40 -13.45 0.63 8.45
CA CYS A 40 -14.58 0.99 7.60
C CYS A 40 -15.80 0.04 7.72
N GLY A 41 -15.77 -0.87 8.68
CA GLY A 41 -16.83 -1.87 8.82
C GLY A 41 -16.68 -3.06 7.85
N PRO A 42 -17.75 -3.87 7.68
CA PRO A 42 -17.66 -5.14 6.94
C PRO A 42 -17.46 -4.98 5.43
N GLY A 43 -17.70 -3.79 4.88
CA GLY A 43 -17.62 -3.53 3.44
C GLY A 43 -18.68 -4.25 2.60
N PRO A 44 -18.41 -4.48 1.30
CA PRO A 44 -19.35 -5.15 0.41
C PRO A 44 -19.67 -6.56 0.91
N SER A 45 -20.95 -6.93 0.81
CA SER A 45 -21.42 -8.25 1.24
C SER A 45 -20.88 -9.35 0.31
N PRO A 46 -20.79 -10.60 0.77
CA PRO A 46 -20.45 -11.71 -0.10
C PRO A 46 -21.36 -11.82 -1.32
N GLN A 47 -22.66 -11.53 -1.17
CA GLN A 47 -23.62 -11.55 -2.27
C GLN A 47 -23.35 -10.44 -3.30
N ALA A 48 -22.97 -9.24 -2.85
CA ALA A 48 -22.59 -8.16 -3.76
C ALA A 48 -21.35 -8.54 -4.59
N ILE A 49 -20.34 -9.12 -3.93
CA ILE A 49 -19.15 -9.62 -4.62
C ILE A 49 -19.52 -10.73 -5.60
N GLU A 50 -20.31 -11.73 -5.17
CA GLU A 50 -20.74 -12.85 -6.01
C GLU A 50 -21.49 -12.39 -7.27
N SER A 51 -22.32 -11.36 -7.14
CA SER A 51 -23.01 -10.76 -8.29
C SER A 51 -22.01 -10.20 -9.33
N GLU A 52 -20.96 -9.51 -8.88
CA GLU A 52 -19.92 -8.99 -9.77
C GLU A 52 -19.07 -10.10 -10.39
N LEU A 53 -18.85 -11.22 -9.69
CA LEU A 53 -18.14 -12.38 -10.25
C LEU A 53 -18.83 -12.96 -11.49
N THR A 54 -20.14 -12.82 -11.61
CA THR A 54 -20.89 -13.30 -12.78
C THR A 54 -20.57 -12.53 -14.06
N LEU A 55 -20.00 -11.33 -13.93
CA LEU A 55 -19.58 -10.48 -15.06
C LEU A 55 -18.18 -10.83 -15.56
N LEU A 56 -17.40 -11.60 -14.78
CA LEU A 56 -16.06 -12.02 -15.12
C LEU A 56 -16.07 -13.29 -16.00
N PRO A 57 -14.98 -13.58 -16.70
CA PRO A 57 -14.82 -14.85 -17.40
C PRO A 57 -15.09 -16.04 -16.45
N PRO A 58 -15.70 -17.13 -16.93
CA PRO A 58 -15.98 -18.30 -16.09
C PRO A 58 -14.70 -18.82 -15.40
N GLY A 59 -14.77 -19.05 -14.09
CA GLY A 59 -13.61 -19.53 -13.32
C GLY A 59 -13.96 -19.70 -11.83
N PRO A 60 -13.05 -20.31 -11.06
CA PRO A 60 -13.22 -20.52 -9.63
C PRO A 60 -12.85 -19.26 -8.83
N TRP A 61 -13.53 -18.17 -9.11
CA TRP A 61 -13.27 -16.88 -8.47
C TRP A 61 -13.51 -16.92 -6.97
N ARG A 62 -12.59 -16.35 -6.21
CA ARG A 62 -12.75 -16.12 -4.78
C ARG A 62 -12.08 -14.82 -4.35
N GLU A 63 -12.61 -14.21 -3.32
CA GLU A 63 -11.99 -13.04 -2.70
C GLU A 63 -10.67 -13.42 -2.00
N THR A 64 -9.64 -12.58 -2.18
CA THR A 64 -8.32 -12.76 -1.55
C THR A 64 -7.89 -11.57 -0.71
N ALA A 65 -8.41 -10.37 -1.00
CA ALA A 65 -8.10 -9.18 -0.23
C ALA A 65 -9.26 -8.18 -0.34
N ARG A 66 -9.34 -7.28 0.62
CA ARG A 66 -10.25 -6.13 0.60
C ARG A 66 -9.61 -4.91 1.24
N GLY A 67 -10.15 -3.75 0.95
CA GLY A 67 -9.71 -2.50 1.53
C GLY A 67 -10.73 -1.39 1.33
N ALA A 68 -10.38 -0.21 1.86
CA ALA A 68 -11.18 1.00 1.73
C ALA A 68 -10.29 2.24 1.70
N ALA A 69 -10.75 3.31 1.07
CA ALA A 69 -10.20 4.65 1.21
C ALA A 69 -10.54 5.24 2.59
N ALA A 70 -9.94 6.38 2.93
CA ALA A 70 -10.02 6.92 4.29
C ALA A 70 -11.43 7.35 4.74
N ASP A 71 -12.30 7.76 3.81
CA ASP A 71 -13.69 8.10 4.10
C ASP A 71 -14.64 6.90 4.17
N CYS A 72 -14.14 5.71 3.89
CA CYS A 72 -14.89 4.45 3.86
C CYS A 72 -15.96 4.35 2.76
N ARG A 73 -16.02 5.31 1.85
CA ARG A 73 -16.96 5.23 0.72
C ARG A 73 -16.40 4.38 -0.41
N LEU A 74 -15.19 4.70 -0.89
CA LEU A 74 -14.53 3.85 -1.88
C LEU A 74 -14.00 2.60 -1.18
N GLN A 75 -14.60 1.47 -1.50
CA GLN A 75 -14.20 0.15 -1.00
C GLN A 75 -13.86 -0.77 -2.16
N TRP A 76 -13.09 -1.81 -1.90
CA TRP A 76 -12.74 -2.78 -2.93
C TRP A 76 -12.58 -4.19 -2.39
N ALA A 77 -12.76 -5.14 -3.29
CA ALA A 77 -12.38 -6.53 -3.12
C ALA A 77 -11.46 -6.94 -4.26
N VAL A 78 -10.36 -7.63 -3.96
CA VAL A 78 -9.52 -8.31 -4.96
C VAL A 78 -9.93 -9.77 -5.00
N VAL A 79 -10.24 -10.26 -6.19
CA VAL A 79 -10.66 -11.63 -6.42
C VAL A 79 -9.67 -12.33 -7.34
N THR A 80 -9.49 -13.64 -7.17
CA THR A 80 -8.59 -14.47 -7.98
C THR A 80 -9.28 -15.71 -8.50
N ALA A 81 -8.91 -16.17 -9.70
CA ALA A 81 -9.44 -17.37 -10.35
C ALA A 81 -8.43 -18.52 -10.34
N GLY A 82 -7.77 -18.77 -9.22
CA GLY A 82 -6.82 -19.88 -9.08
C GLY A 82 -5.92 -19.74 -7.88
N ASP A 83 -4.99 -20.70 -7.72
CA ASP A 83 -4.08 -20.82 -6.58
C ASP A 83 -2.61 -20.64 -6.97
N GLN A 84 -2.33 -20.30 -8.21
CA GLN A 84 -0.97 -20.03 -8.68
C GLN A 84 -0.62 -18.56 -8.51
N ASP A 85 0.65 -18.23 -8.40
CA ASP A 85 1.14 -16.84 -8.26
C ASP A 85 0.67 -15.95 -9.42
N ASP A 86 0.61 -16.51 -10.64
CA ASP A 86 0.18 -15.83 -11.85
C ASP A 86 -1.30 -16.07 -12.22
N SER A 87 -2.11 -16.56 -11.28
CA SER A 87 -3.55 -16.71 -11.51
C SER A 87 -4.20 -15.37 -11.84
N PRO A 88 -5.19 -15.35 -12.75
CA PRO A 88 -5.94 -14.13 -13.04
C PRO A 88 -6.59 -13.54 -11.79
N GLN A 89 -6.46 -12.24 -11.63
CA GLN A 89 -7.08 -11.46 -10.57
C GLN A 89 -7.91 -10.32 -11.17
N GLN A 90 -8.86 -9.84 -10.38
CA GLN A 90 -9.62 -8.62 -10.69
C GLN A 90 -9.85 -7.83 -9.41
N VAL A 91 -9.90 -6.52 -9.54
CA VAL A 91 -10.35 -5.63 -8.47
C VAL A 91 -11.76 -5.16 -8.77
N LEU A 92 -12.65 -5.32 -7.80
CA LEU A 92 -14.04 -4.87 -7.83
C LEU A 92 -14.17 -3.70 -6.87
N PHE A 93 -14.63 -2.55 -7.36
CA PHE A 93 -14.83 -1.35 -6.54
C PHE A 93 -16.30 -1.14 -6.19
N PHE A 94 -16.52 -0.52 -5.02
CA PHE A 94 -17.82 -0.28 -4.43
C PHE A 94 -17.90 1.14 -3.84
N ASP A 95 -19.05 1.81 -3.96
CA ASP A 95 -19.42 2.96 -3.12
C ASP A 95 -20.16 2.41 -1.89
N GLY A 96 -19.43 2.25 -0.79
CA GLY A 96 -19.93 1.51 0.37
C GLY A 96 -20.20 0.05 0.02
N THR A 97 -21.45 -0.31 -0.21
CA THR A 97 -21.87 -1.67 -0.56
C THR A 97 -22.32 -1.83 -2.01
N GLU A 98 -22.49 -0.72 -2.75
CA GLU A 98 -22.98 -0.71 -4.12
C GLU A 98 -21.83 -0.85 -5.12
N PRO A 99 -21.86 -1.78 -6.06
CA PRO A 99 -20.80 -1.97 -7.04
C PRO A 99 -20.71 -0.78 -7.99
N VAL A 100 -19.48 -0.31 -8.24
CA VAL A 100 -19.19 0.79 -9.18
C VAL A 100 -18.24 0.36 -10.31
N GLY A 101 -17.89 -0.92 -10.35
CA GLY A 101 -17.12 -1.54 -11.45
C GLY A 101 -15.64 -1.74 -11.15
N SER A 102 -14.88 -1.85 -12.22
CA SER A 102 -13.42 -2.13 -12.22
C SER A 102 -12.71 -1.18 -13.18
N PRO A 103 -11.41 -0.90 -12.97
CA PRO A 103 -10.65 -0.03 -13.87
C PRO A 103 -10.47 -0.60 -15.29
N THR A 104 -10.52 -1.91 -15.41
CA THR A 104 -10.48 -2.66 -16.68
C THR A 104 -11.36 -3.89 -16.57
N MET A 105 -11.90 -4.34 -17.70
CA MET A 105 -12.67 -5.59 -17.78
C MET A 105 -11.78 -6.83 -17.94
N ASP A 106 -10.49 -6.64 -18.22
CA ASP A 106 -9.54 -7.73 -18.44
C ASP A 106 -8.87 -8.13 -17.13
N PRO A 107 -9.14 -9.33 -16.58
CA PRO A 107 -8.43 -9.83 -15.41
C PRO A 107 -6.93 -9.97 -15.68
N ARG A 108 -6.12 -9.63 -14.69
CA ARG A 108 -4.65 -9.66 -14.77
C ARG A 108 -4.06 -10.25 -13.50
N PRO A 109 -2.93 -10.93 -13.54
CA PRO A 109 -2.25 -11.36 -12.33
C PRO A 109 -1.65 -10.18 -11.56
N TYR A 110 -1.25 -10.42 -10.32
CA TYR A 110 -0.44 -9.55 -9.47
C TYR A 110 -1.03 -8.15 -9.24
N ILE A 111 -2.33 -8.09 -8.90
CA ILE A 111 -3.00 -6.84 -8.55
C ILE A 111 -2.82 -6.55 -7.06
N THR A 112 -2.39 -5.34 -6.74
CA THR A 112 -2.38 -4.81 -5.39
C THR A 112 -3.10 -3.47 -5.37
N VAL A 113 -3.93 -3.22 -4.35
CA VAL A 113 -4.66 -1.96 -4.20
C VAL A 113 -4.27 -1.33 -2.87
N THR A 114 -3.92 -0.05 -2.91
CA THR A 114 -3.59 0.74 -1.73
C THR A 114 -4.46 1.99 -1.66
N PRO A 115 -4.96 2.38 -0.47
CA PRO A 115 -5.69 3.62 -0.32
C PRO A 115 -4.78 4.82 -0.57
N GLN A 116 -5.34 5.88 -1.18
CA GLN A 116 -4.64 7.14 -1.38
C GLN A 116 -5.62 8.31 -1.16
N GLY A 117 -5.49 8.96 0.02
CA GLY A 117 -6.43 10.04 0.35
C GLY A 117 -7.80 9.56 0.82
N GLU A 118 -8.80 10.42 0.67
CA GLU A 118 -10.14 10.19 1.21
C GLU A 118 -11.00 9.29 0.31
N HIS A 119 -10.97 9.54 -1.00
CA HIS A 119 -11.85 8.89 -1.98
C HIS A 119 -11.08 8.13 -3.07
N ASP A 120 -9.77 8.03 -2.94
CA ASP A 120 -8.87 7.56 -3.98
C ASP A 120 -8.19 6.25 -3.59
N ALA A 121 -7.84 5.48 -4.60
CA ALA A 121 -6.98 4.31 -4.47
C ALA A 121 -6.00 4.22 -5.64
N VAL A 122 -4.88 3.57 -5.40
CA VAL A 122 -3.91 3.19 -6.43
C VAL A 122 -4.01 1.70 -6.65
N VAL A 123 -4.27 1.31 -7.88
CA VAL A 123 -4.20 -0.07 -8.34
C VAL A 123 -2.83 -0.27 -8.96
N GLN A 124 -2.02 -1.11 -8.37
CA GLN A 124 -0.74 -1.53 -8.92
C GLN A 124 -0.96 -2.82 -9.70
N TYR A 125 -0.48 -2.82 -10.92
CA TYR A 125 -0.42 -3.98 -11.81
C TYR A 125 1.03 -4.38 -11.97
N GLN A 126 1.28 -5.69 -11.94
CA GLN A 126 2.59 -6.22 -12.27
C GLN A 126 2.45 -7.24 -13.41
N TRP A 127 3.53 -7.46 -14.14
CA TRP A 127 3.57 -8.45 -15.22
C TRP A 127 4.97 -8.98 -15.40
N ARG A 128 5.06 -10.19 -15.92
CA ARG A 128 6.33 -10.83 -16.19
C ARG A 128 7.00 -10.18 -17.38
N GLN A 129 8.30 -9.96 -17.30
CA GLN A 129 9.14 -9.46 -18.38
C GLN A 129 10.25 -10.47 -18.66
N GLY A 130 10.56 -10.68 -19.95
CA GLY A 130 11.66 -11.54 -20.36
C GLY A 130 11.52 -12.97 -19.80
N GLN A 131 12.39 -13.33 -18.86
CA GLN A 131 12.45 -14.67 -18.25
C GLN A 131 12.03 -14.66 -16.77
N ASP A 132 11.20 -13.74 -16.39
CA ASP A 132 10.70 -13.68 -15.00
C ASP A 132 10.01 -14.99 -14.62
N GLU A 133 10.30 -15.45 -13.41
CA GLU A 133 9.57 -16.57 -12.80
C GLU A 133 8.15 -16.12 -12.39
N PRO A 134 7.17 -17.05 -12.33
CA PRO A 134 5.80 -16.74 -11.97
C PRO A 134 5.65 -16.03 -10.59
N CYS A 135 6.52 -16.33 -9.62
CA CYS A 135 6.51 -15.67 -8.30
C CYS A 135 6.92 -14.20 -8.33
N CYS A 136 7.67 -13.78 -9.38
CA CYS A 136 8.56 -12.63 -9.23
C CYS A 136 8.55 -11.73 -10.48
N PRO A 137 7.38 -11.14 -10.82
CA PRO A 137 7.26 -10.24 -11.97
C PRO A 137 8.08 -8.96 -11.75
N THR A 138 8.77 -8.48 -12.79
CA THR A 138 9.55 -7.22 -12.73
C THR A 138 8.88 -6.06 -13.42
N GLY A 139 7.92 -6.29 -14.31
CA GLY A 139 7.09 -5.23 -14.88
C GLY A 139 6.15 -4.68 -13.83
N ILE A 140 6.05 -3.36 -13.72
CA ILE A 140 5.19 -2.67 -12.76
C ILE A 140 4.61 -1.39 -13.36
N GLY A 141 3.35 -1.13 -13.07
CA GLY A 141 2.66 0.10 -13.40
C GLY A 141 1.46 0.32 -12.51
N THR A 142 0.98 1.53 -12.47
CA THR A 142 -0.13 1.91 -11.59
C THR A 142 -1.21 2.66 -12.35
N ALA A 143 -2.45 2.55 -11.87
CA ALA A 143 -3.57 3.39 -12.25
C ALA A 143 -4.21 3.95 -10.97
N ARG A 144 -4.45 5.25 -10.93
CA ARG A 144 -5.23 5.87 -9.86
C ARG A 144 -6.70 5.84 -10.22
N VAL A 145 -7.50 5.58 -9.20
CA VAL A 145 -8.96 5.63 -9.30
C VAL A 145 -9.51 6.51 -8.20
N THR A 146 -10.62 7.15 -8.47
CA THR A 146 -11.36 7.96 -7.50
C THR A 146 -12.85 7.66 -7.57
N LEU A 147 -13.55 7.88 -6.47
CA LEU A 147 -15.00 7.82 -6.42
C LEU A 147 -15.56 9.24 -6.52
N GLU A 148 -16.18 9.56 -7.65
CA GLU A 148 -16.83 10.85 -7.91
C GLU A 148 -18.31 10.62 -8.22
N ASP A 149 -19.20 11.28 -7.50
CA ASP A 149 -20.66 11.24 -7.72
C ASP A 149 -21.22 9.79 -7.80
N GLY A 150 -20.69 8.87 -6.97
CA GLY A 150 -21.09 7.47 -6.95
C GLY A 150 -20.61 6.67 -8.17
N ARG A 151 -19.60 7.14 -8.87
CA ARG A 151 -18.98 6.46 -10.02
C ARG A 151 -17.49 6.30 -9.83
N LEU A 152 -16.97 5.18 -10.30
CA LEU A 152 -15.54 4.97 -10.38
C LEU A 152 -14.97 5.75 -11.59
N THR A 153 -14.05 6.66 -11.32
CA THR A 153 -13.30 7.38 -12.34
C THR A 153 -11.85 6.91 -12.36
N VAL A 154 -11.37 6.50 -13.52
CA VAL A 154 -9.96 6.10 -13.71
C VAL A 154 -9.18 7.34 -14.13
N LEU A 155 -8.27 7.80 -13.25
CA LEU A 155 -7.51 9.04 -13.44
C LEU A 155 -6.28 8.85 -14.34
N ASP A 156 -5.65 7.69 -14.28
CA ASP A 156 -4.49 7.35 -15.11
C ASP A 156 -4.83 6.11 -15.96
N PRO A 157 -4.29 6.02 -17.19
CA PRO A 157 -4.53 4.85 -18.03
C PRO A 157 -4.03 3.58 -17.36
N VAL A 158 -4.81 2.51 -17.44
CA VAL A 158 -4.37 1.19 -16.98
C VAL A 158 -3.14 0.78 -17.80
N PRO A 159 -2.02 0.39 -17.14
CA PRO A 159 -0.80 0.05 -17.86
C PRO A 159 -1.03 -1.07 -18.88
N ALA A 160 -0.39 -0.94 -20.05
CA ALA A 160 -0.29 -2.06 -20.99
C ALA A 160 0.69 -3.10 -20.40
N ALA A 161 0.31 -4.38 -20.36
CA ALA A 161 1.14 -5.50 -19.92
C ALA A 161 1.71 -6.23 -21.13
#